data_6bd8fe1de7a6d6cea5331b7d6e659720
#
_entry.id   6bd8fe1de7a6d6cea5331b7d6e659720
#
_cell.length_a   1.000
_cell.length_b   1.000
_cell.length_c   1.000
_cell.angle_alpha   90.00
_cell.angle_beta   90.00
_cell.angle_gamma   90.00
#
_symmetry.space_group_name_H-M   'P 1'
#
loop_
_entity.id
_entity.type
_entity.pdbx_description
1 polymer ?
#
loop_
_entity_poly.entity_id
_entity_poly.type
_entity_poly.pdbx_seq_one_letter_code
_entity_poly.pdbx_strand_id
1 'polypeptide(L)'
;MSKIGKRAILILLALPIVINVMAQETKKLTLEDLIPGGETYRYAENLYGLQWWGDVCIKPSTDTIYTVQPQTGKEAVLTTLEQINKVLADHKAGKLSPPYSILYPWADKPQMLLKVSGKFIVY
;
A
#
# COMPACT_ATOMS: atom_id res chain seq x y z
N MET A 1 33.76 -31.63 -31.94
CA MET A 1 33.69 -30.46 -31.01
C MET A 1 35.00 -30.39 -30.23
N SER A 2 35.75 -29.34 -30.39
CA SER A 2 37.07 -29.21 -29.75
C SER A 2 36.93 -29.05 -28.22
N LYS A 3 37.92 -29.55 -27.48
CA LYS A 3 37.98 -29.46 -26.01
C LYS A 3 37.91 -28.01 -25.48
N ILE A 4 38.21 -27.03 -26.33
CA ILE A 4 38.19 -25.60 -26.04
C ILE A 4 36.76 -25.10 -25.94
N GLY A 5 35.85 -25.56 -26.79
CA GLY A 5 34.42 -25.11 -26.80
C GLY A 5 33.69 -25.53 -25.51
N LYS A 6 33.98 -26.70 -24.97
CA LYS A 6 33.34 -27.17 -23.73
C LYS A 6 33.77 -26.39 -22.48
N ARG A 7 35.04 -25.96 -22.42
CA ARG A 7 35.56 -25.13 -21.31
C ARG A 7 35.05 -23.71 -21.36
N ALA A 8 34.89 -23.12 -22.55
CA ALA A 8 34.34 -21.79 -22.74
C ALA A 8 32.85 -21.74 -22.34
N ILE A 9 32.06 -22.77 -22.67
CA ILE A 9 30.63 -22.86 -22.29
C ILE A 9 30.49 -23.00 -20.76
N LEU A 10 31.35 -23.74 -20.09
CA LEU A 10 31.31 -23.91 -18.63
C LEU A 10 31.62 -22.59 -17.88
N ILE A 11 32.54 -21.80 -18.41
CA ILE A 11 32.87 -20.46 -17.86
C ILE A 11 31.70 -19.48 -18.07
N LEU A 12 31.05 -19.53 -19.23
CA LEU A 12 29.91 -18.67 -19.54
C LEU A 12 28.69 -18.98 -18.68
N LEU A 13 28.47 -20.24 -18.28
CA LEU A 13 27.38 -20.64 -17.39
C LEU A 13 27.63 -20.32 -15.91
N ALA A 14 28.90 -20.20 -15.49
CA ALA A 14 29.24 -19.87 -14.11
C ALA A 14 29.18 -18.35 -13.82
N LEU A 15 29.27 -17.50 -14.86
CA LEU A 15 29.25 -16.03 -14.69
C LEU A 15 27.96 -15.46 -14.05
N PRO A 16 26.75 -15.93 -14.41
CA PRO A 16 25.51 -15.38 -13.81
C PRO A 16 25.31 -15.78 -12.34
N ILE A 17 25.96 -16.84 -11.88
CA ILE A 17 25.82 -17.30 -10.49
C ILE A 17 26.62 -16.40 -9.53
N VAL A 18 27.74 -15.86 -9.98
CA VAL A 18 28.60 -14.98 -9.15
C VAL A 18 27.97 -13.60 -8.95
N ILE A 19 27.18 -13.11 -9.92
CA ILE A 19 26.57 -11.77 -9.85
C ILE A 19 25.44 -11.72 -8.82
N ASN A 20 24.76 -12.83 -8.55
CA ASN A 20 23.66 -12.87 -7.58
C ASN A 20 24.10 -12.94 -6.10
N VAL A 21 25.36 -13.25 -5.82
CA VAL A 21 25.87 -13.34 -4.44
C VAL A 21 26.32 -11.99 -3.89
N MET A 22 26.52 -10.98 -4.74
CA MET A 22 27.00 -9.65 -4.33
C MET A 22 25.89 -8.67 -3.93
N ALA A 23 24.61 -9.06 -3.96
CA ALA A 23 23.49 -8.14 -3.85
C ALA A 23 22.88 -8.00 -2.44
N GLN A 24 23.48 -8.58 -1.41
CA GLN A 24 23.00 -8.41 -0.04
C GLN A 24 24.12 -8.05 0.91
N GLU A 25 24.65 -6.83 0.80
CA GLU A 25 25.22 -6.20 1.98
C GLU A 25 24.06 -5.88 2.93
N THR A 26 23.79 -6.78 3.86
CA THR A 26 22.93 -6.48 5.00
C THR A 26 23.60 -5.39 5.81
N LYS A 27 23.13 -4.15 5.68
CA LYS A 27 23.56 -3.04 6.52
C LYS A 27 23.37 -3.47 7.98
N LYS A 28 24.46 -3.59 8.73
CA LYS A 28 24.37 -3.83 10.17
C LYS A 28 23.78 -2.59 10.82
N LEU A 29 22.75 -2.77 11.64
CA LEU A 29 22.20 -1.69 12.45
C LEU A 29 23.24 -1.28 13.48
N THR A 30 23.47 0.02 13.57
CA THR A 30 24.30 0.65 14.61
C THR A 30 23.44 1.14 15.76
N LEU A 31 24.07 1.47 16.90
CA LEU A 31 23.33 2.05 18.03
C LEU A 31 22.67 3.39 17.68
N GLU A 32 23.33 4.21 16.82
CA GLU A 32 22.80 5.46 16.32
C GLU A 32 21.52 5.29 15.49
N ASP A 33 21.43 4.19 14.74
CA ASP A 33 20.20 3.88 13.97
C ASP A 33 18.98 3.61 14.88
N LEU A 34 19.21 3.33 16.17
CA LEU A 34 18.18 2.99 17.16
C LEU A 34 17.83 4.15 18.10
N ILE A 35 18.59 5.25 18.09
CA ILE A 35 18.32 6.41 18.95
C ILE A 35 17.28 7.31 18.29
N PRO A 36 16.06 7.44 18.88
CA PRO A 36 15.03 8.34 18.34
C PRO A 36 15.56 9.77 18.22
N GLY A 37 15.43 10.38 17.02
CA GLY A 37 15.93 11.72 16.71
C GLY A 37 17.41 11.81 16.32
N GLY A 38 18.13 10.68 16.25
CA GLY A 38 19.50 10.63 15.71
C GLY A 38 19.49 10.85 14.19
N GLU A 39 20.62 11.32 13.63
CA GLU A 39 20.76 11.62 12.19
C GLU A 39 20.50 10.39 11.30
N THR A 40 20.84 9.21 11.78
CA THR A 40 20.68 7.95 11.05
C THR A 40 19.42 7.18 11.43
N TYR A 41 18.64 7.68 12.44
CA TYR A 41 17.41 7.06 12.87
C TYR A 41 16.36 7.08 11.76
N ARG A 42 15.98 5.91 11.30
CA ARG A 42 14.89 5.77 10.33
C ARG A 42 13.61 5.45 11.08
N TYR A 43 12.73 6.42 11.11
CA TYR A 43 11.35 6.17 11.51
C TYR A 43 10.76 5.18 10.52
N ALA A 44 10.21 4.08 11.04
CA ALA A 44 9.29 3.30 10.23
C ALA A 44 8.18 4.26 9.77
N GLU A 45 7.96 4.38 8.47
CA GLU A 45 6.80 5.12 7.98
C GLU A 45 5.57 4.55 8.68
N ASN A 46 4.94 5.39 9.50
CA ASN A 46 3.70 4.99 10.14
C ASN A 46 2.64 4.90 9.05
N LEU A 47 2.33 3.69 8.67
CA LEU A 47 1.24 3.37 7.76
C LEU A 47 -0.10 3.53 8.50
N TYR A 48 -0.30 4.69 9.14
CA TYR A 48 -1.53 5.00 9.83
C TYR A 48 -2.70 5.00 8.86
N GLY A 49 -3.79 4.40 9.29
CA GLY A 49 -5.04 4.41 8.57
C GLY A 49 -5.16 3.36 7.47
N LEU A 50 -4.17 2.49 7.27
CA LEU A 50 -4.34 1.35 6.37
C LEU A 50 -5.37 0.38 6.91
N GLN A 51 -6.30 -0.01 6.07
CA GLN A 51 -7.35 -0.98 6.37
C GLN A 51 -7.45 -2.00 5.25
N TRP A 52 -7.77 -3.24 5.59
CA TRP A 52 -8.12 -4.25 4.62
C TRP A 52 -9.62 -4.22 4.37
N TRP A 53 -9.98 -4.21 3.10
CA TRP A 53 -11.34 -4.39 2.64
C TRP A 53 -11.37 -5.57 1.65
N GLY A 54 -11.65 -6.76 2.17
CA GLY A 54 -11.38 -8.00 1.45
C GLY A 54 -9.90 -8.13 1.14
N ASP A 55 -9.58 -8.35 -0.12
CA ASP A 55 -8.22 -8.47 -0.62
C ASP A 55 -7.58 -7.11 -1.01
N VAL A 56 -8.31 -6.02 -0.82
CA VAL A 56 -7.86 -4.68 -1.17
C VAL A 56 -7.37 -3.94 0.07
N CYS A 57 -6.15 -3.43 0.03
CA CYS A 57 -5.64 -2.51 1.04
C CYS A 57 -6.08 -1.09 0.70
N ILE A 58 -6.73 -0.41 1.63
CA ILE A 58 -7.21 0.97 1.47
C ILE A 58 -6.56 1.89 2.48
N LYS A 59 -6.41 3.16 2.09
CA LYS A 59 -5.90 4.25 2.93
C LYS A 59 -6.87 5.42 2.85
N PRO A 60 -7.76 5.58 3.85
CA PRO A 60 -8.60 6.77 3.93
C PRO A 60 -7.76 8.01 4.24
N SER A 61 -8.07 9.11 3.57
CA SER A 61 -7.56 10.46 3.85
C SER A 61 -8.75 11.39 4.12
N THR A 62 -8.50 12.68 4.31
CA THR A 62 -9.55 13.66 4.68
C THR A 62 -10.67 13.76 3.63
N ASP A 63 -10.33 13.68 2.36
CA ASP A 63 -11.26 13.89 1.25
C ASP A 63 -11.18 12.81 0.16
N THR A 64 -10.26 11.86 0.31
CA THR A 64 -9.96 10.85 -0.70
C THR A 64 -9.71 9.51 -0.05
N ILE A 65 -10.19 8.44 -0.65
CA ILE A 65 -9.87 7.07 -0.28
C ILE A 65 -8.99 6.50 -1.38
N TYR A 66 -7.83 5.98 -0.99
CA TYR A 66 -6.87 5.35 -1.88
C TYR A 66 -6.90 3.83 -1.74
N THR A 67 -6.63 3.15 -2.83
CA THR A 67 -6.14 1.77 -2.79
C THR A 67 -4.62 1.80 -2.70
N VAL A 68 -4.05 0.89 -1.93
CA VAL A 68 -2.60 0.76 -1.76
C VAL A 68 -2.17 -0.64 -2.19
N GLN A 69 -1.17 -0.69 -3.06
CA GLN A 69 -0.58 -1.95 -3.46
C GLN A 69 0.44 -2.40 -2.40
N PRO A 70 0.19 -3.49 -1.65
CA PRO A 70 1.00 -3.83 -0.47
C PRO A 70 2.48 -4.09 -0.78
N GLN A 71 2.79 -4.64 -1.97
CA GLN A 71 4.15 -4.99 -2.35
C GLN A 71 5.01 -3.79 -2.72
N THR A 72 4.40 -2.72 -3.24
CA THR A 72 5.11 -1.57 -3.79
C THR A 72 4.82 -0.27 -3.07
N GLY A 73 3.78 -0.24 -2.22
CA GLY A 73 3.27 0.98 -1.59
C GLY A 73 2.60 1.95 -2.58
N LYS A 74 2.41 1.56 -3.84
CA LYS A 74 1.82 2.44 -4.85
C LYS A 74 0.36 2.71 -4.53
N GLU A 75 0.00 4.00 -4.50
CA GLU A 75 -1.36 4.47 -4.23
C GLU A 75 -2.11 4.78 -5.53
N ALA A 76 -3.42 4.49 -5.55
CA ALA A 76 -4.34 4.90 -6.60
C ALA A 76 -5.64 5.39 -5.96
N VAL A 77 -6.27 6.42 -6.54
CA VAL A 77 -7.55 6.94 -6.03
C VAL A 77 -8.65 5.91 -6.24
N LEU A 78 -9.32 5.53 -5.16
CA LEU A 78 -10.51 4.68 -5.21
C LEU A 78 -11.77 5.53 -5.39
N THR A 79 -11.95 6.53 -4.54
CA THR A 79 -13.05 7.49 -4.60
C THR A 79 -12.72 8.76 -3.82
N THR A 80 -13.46 9.83 -4.09
CA THR A 80 -13.33 11.09 -3.36
C THR A 80 -14.60 11.41 -2.58
N LEU A 81 -14.48 12.24 -1.54
CA LEU A 81 -15.62 12.74 -0.78
C LEU A 81 -16.63 13.51 -1.68
N GLU A 82 -16.13 14.20 -2.70
CA GLU A 82 -16.95 14.89 -3.70
C GLU A 82 -17.80 13.90 -4.50
N GLN A 83 -17.19 12.81 -4.99
CA GLN A 83 -17.92 11.77 -5.74
C GLN A 83 -18.98 11.11 -4.87
N ILE A 84 -18.64 10.76 -3.62
CA ILE A 84 -19.60 10.19 -2.66
C ILE A 84 -20.75 11.17 -2.45
N ASN A 85 -20.47 12.45 -2.18
CA ASN A 85 -21.49 13.45 -1.92
C ASN A 85 -22.38 13.74 -3.14
N LYS A 86 -21.86 13.64 -4.35
CA LYS A 86 -22.65 13.75 -5.57
C LYS A 86 -23.71 12.64 -5.63
N VAL A 87 -23.33 11.38 -5.40
CA VAL A 87 -24.27 10.26 -5.37
C VAL A 87 -25.28 10.41 -4.23
N LEU A 88 -24.84 10.83 -3.04
CA LEU A 88 -25.74 11.08 -1.91
C LEU A 88 -26.77 12.18 -2.22
N ALA A 89 -26.37 13.22 -2.93
CA ALA A 89 -27.27 14.30 -3.36
C ALA A 89 -28.31 13.83 -4.38
N ASP A 90 -27.89 13.04 -5.37
CA ASP A 90 -28.79 12.46 -6.38
C ASP A 90 -29.88 11.59 -5.73
N HIS A 91 -29.56 10.93 -4.63
CA HIS A 91 -30.49 10.12 -3.84
C HIS A 91 -31.15 10.85 -2.66
N LYS A 92 -30.95 12.16 -2.52
CA LYS A 92 -31.45 12.98 -1.40
C LYS A 92 -31.08 12.40 -0.02
N ALA A 93 -29.93 11.77 0.08
CA ALA A 93 -29.49 11.02 1.27
C ALA A 93 -28.71 11.88 2.28
N GLY A 94 -28.52 13.17 1.99
CA GLY A 94 -27.76 14.10 2.83
C GLY A 94 -26.35 14.34 2.32
N LYS A 95 -25.47 14.83 3.20
CA LYS A 95 -24.07 15.14 2.87
C LYS A 95 -23.13 14.55 3.92
N LEU A 96 -22.07 13.92 3.46
CA LEU A 96 -20.97 13.45 4.27
C LEU A 96 -19.94 14.59 4.41
N SER A 97 -19.55 14.91 5.65
CA SER A 97 -18.57 15.97 5.94
C SER A 97 -17.57 15.49 6.99
N PRO A 98 -16.30 15.91 6.93
CA PRO A 98 -15.32 15.60 7.95
C PRO A 98 -15.68 16.21 9.32
N PRO A 99 -15.37 15.57 10.45
CA PRO A 99 -14.89 14.18 10.53
C PRO A 99 -16.01 13.18 10.22
N TYR A 100 -15.77 12.27 9.29
CA TYR A 100 -16.73 11.25 8.89
C TYR A 100 -16.22 9.85 9.25
N SER A 101 -17.16 8.90 9.34
CA SER A 101 -16.84 7.50 9.55
C SER A 101 -17.36 6.69 8.37
N ILE A 102 -16.48 5.96 7.75
CA ILE A 102 -16.77 4.98 6.72
C ILE A 102 -16.36 3.61 7.25
N LEU A 103 -17.26 2.65 7.15
CA LEU A 103 -17.02 1.28 7.57
C LEU A 103 -17.06 0.38 6.34
N TYR A 104 -16.27 -0.68 6.37
CA TYR A 104 -16.15 -1.67 5.32
C TYR A 104 -16.52 -3.06 5.86
N PRO A 105 -17.81 -3.28 6.19
CA PRO A 105 -18.23 -4.46 6.94
C PRO A 105 -18.25 -5.75 6.11
N TRP A 106 -18.21 -5.62 4.77
CA TRP A 106 -18.28 -6.77 3.86
C TRP A 106 -16.96 -6.94 3.12
N ALA A 107 -16.28 -8.05 3.40
CA ALA A 107 -15.03 -8.37 2.71
C ALA A 107 -15.23 -8.82 1.26
N ASP A 108 -16.38 -9.40 0.97
CA ASP A 108 -16.77 -10.01 -0.31
C ASP A 108 -17.58 -9.10 -1.23
N LYS A 109 -17.88 -7.88 -0.77
CA LYS A 109 -18.72 -6.92 -1.51
C LYS A 109 -18.05 -5.56 -1.60
N PRO A 110 -18.06 -4.92 -2.78
CA PRO A 110 -17.52 -3.57 -2.96
C PRO A 110 -18.49 -2.51 -2.41
N GLN A 111 -18.86 -2.62 -1.14
CA GLN A 111 -19.84 -1.76 -0.48
C GLN A 111 -19.23 -1.13 0.76
N MET A 112 -19.54 0.13 0.97
CA MET A 112 -19.17 0.89 2.15
C MET A 112 -20.40 1.24 2.96
N LEU A 113 -20.28 1.32 4.27
CA LEU A 113 -21.32 1.80 5.15
C LEU A 113 -20.98 3.21 5.61
N LEU A 114 -21.79 4.17 5.20
CA LEU A 114 -21.63 5.59 5.51
C LEU A 114 -22.59 5.99 6.62
N LYS A 115 -22.13 6.78 7.59
CA LYS A 115 -23.00 7.42 8.58
C LYS A 115 -23.26 8.87 8.15
N VAL A 116 -24.47 9.17 7.71
CA VAL A 116 -24.89 10.48 7.21
C VAL A 116 -26.10 10.96 7.99
N SER A 117 -26.01 12.12 8.66
CA SER A 117 -27.11 12.71 9.44
C SER A 117 -27.77 11.73 10.42
N GLY A 118 -26.97 10.89 11.09
CA GLY A 118 -27.45 9.91 12.06
C GLY A 118 -28.04 8.64 11.46
N LYS A 119 -28.08 8.49 10.15
CA LYS A 119 -28.54 7.29 9.43
C LYS A 119 -27.36 6.52 8.83
N PHE A 120 -27.51 5.23 8.70
CA PHE A 120 -26.56 4.39 7.98
C PHE A 120 -27.03 4.16 6.55
N ILE A 121 -26.14 4.37 5.61
CA ILE A 121 -26.37 4.24 4.17
C ILE A 121 -25.34 3.28 3.60
N VAL A 122 -25.79 2.31 2.81
CA VAL A 122 -24.91 1.44 2.03
C VAL A 122 -24.63 2.13 0.70
N TYR A 123 -23.33 2.30 0.42
CA TYR A 123 -22.82 2.96 -0.80
C TYR A 123 -22.06 1.94 -1.65
#